data_e32c03300c08f4f0afd6655b3eaf8b8a
#
_entry.id   e32c03300c08f4f0afd6655b3eaf8b8a
#
_cell.length_a   1.000
_cell.length_b   1.000
_cell.length_c   1.000
_cell.angle_alpha   90.00
_cell.angle_beta   90.00
_cell.angle_gamma   90.00
#
_symmetry.space_group_name_H-M   'P 1'
#
loop_
_entity.id
_entity.type
_entity.pdbx_description
1 polymer ?
#
loop_
_entity_poly.entity_id
_entity_poly.type
_entity_poly.pdbx_seq_one_letter_code
_entity_poly.pdbx_strand_id
1 'polypeptide(L)'
;LMEGISHEVSSFAGTHGLGKLICFYDQNGISIDGEISDWFTDNTVQRFESYNWQVIEVDGHNVEAMLNAIAIAKEESAKPTLICCKTTIGFGSPNKAGTSGVHGSPLGEDEIQITRKQLGWEHQPFEIPEQIRAEWNNYEEGNSSNAQWDDLMSEYSKVYPTEHALLQRLMANKLPEDFTHAFEIFLENLQTGEKKDVATRKASEICLDF
;
A
#
# COMPACT_ATOMS: atom_id res chain seq x y z
N LEU A 1 5.11 4.16 8.30
CA LEU A 1 4.82 5.59 8.34
C LEU A 1 5.94 6.38 9.03
N MET A 2 6.67 5.78 9.94
CA MET A 2 7.73 6.42 10.74
C MET A 2 9.13 6.38 10.08
N GLU A 3 9.28 5.68 8.98
CA GLU A 3 10.53 5.67 8.21
C GLU A 3 10.75 7.01 7.51
N GLY A 4 12.00 7.50 7.45
CA GLY A 4 12.34 8.78 6.85
C GLY A 4 11.82 8.95 5.42
N ILE A 5 11.96 7.93 4.60
CA ILE A 5 11.47 7.93 3.20
C ILE A 5 9.95 8.13 3.10
N SER A 6 9.18 7.72 4.11
CA SER A 6 7.73 7.93 4.13
C SER A 6 7.36 9.41 4.10
N HIS A 7 8.15 10.26 4.74
CA HIS A 7 7.94 11.71 4.75
C HIS A 7 8.20 12.31 3.37
N GLU A 8 9.26 11.90 2.70
CA GLU A 8 9.63 12.39 1.37
C GLU A 8 8.59 11.96 0.32
N VAL A 9 8.19 10.68 0.30
CA VAL A 9 7.18 10.21 -0.66
C VAL A 9 5.79 10.76 -0.38
N SER A 10 5.43 10.99 0.88
CA SER A 10 4.15 11.59 1.24
C SER A 10 4.09 13.08 0.83
N SER A 11 5.16 13.82 1.03
CA SER A 11 5.29 15.20 0.51
C SER A 11 5.20 15.24 -1.02
N PHE A 12 5.86 14.31 -1.69
CA PHE A 12 5.78 14.17 -3.15
C PHE A 12 4.36 13.86 -3.62
N ALA A 13 3.67 12.90 -2.98
CA ALA A 13 2.29 12.53 -3.30
C ALA A 13 1.33 13.71 -3.16
N GLY A 14 1.47 14.49 -2.09
CA GLY A 14 0.66 15.69 -1.89
C GLY A 14 0.96 16.80 -2.90
N THR A 15 2.24 16.99 -3.27
CA THR A 15 2.66 17.96 -4.30
C THR A 15 2.06 17.62 -5.66
N HIS A 16 2.00 16.34 -6.01
CA HIS A 16 1.43 15.87 -7.26
C HIS A 16 -0.09 15.64 -7.23
N GLY A 17 -0.74 15.89 -6.10
CA GLY A 17 -2.19 15.78 -5.97
C GLY A 17 -2.71 14.37 -6.28
N LEU A 18 -2.09 13.33 -5.73
CA LEU A 18 -2.45 11.93 -6.02
C LEU A 18 -3.78 11.54 -5.36
N GLY A 19 -4.89 12.10 -5.81
CA GLY A 19 -6.21 11.97 -5.21
C GLY A 19 -6.81 10.55 -5.18
N LYS A 20 -6.23 9.60 -5.92
CA LYS A 20 -6.63 8.19 -5.84
C LYS A 20 -5.90 7.41 -4.73
N LEU A 21 -4.91 8.04 -4.08
CA LEU A 21 -4.15 7.44 -2.99
C LEU A 21 -4.89 7.64 -1.67
N ILE A 22 -5.44 6.56 -1.12
CA ILE A 22 -6.10 6.53 0.18
C ILE A 22 -5.29 5.60 1.08
N CYS A 23 -4.79 6.12 2.19
CA CYS A 23 -3.99 5.40 3.15
C CYS A 23 -4.71 5.31 4.50
N PHE A 24 -4.54 4.18 5.18
CA PHE A 24 -4.97 4.00 6.56
C PHE A 24 -3.75 4.01 7.48
N TYR A 25 -3.85 4.76 8.56
CA TYR A 25 -2.87 4.77 9.64
C TYR A 25 -3.47 4.16 10.89
N ASP A 26 -2.99 2.99 11.28
CA ASP A 26 -3.36 2.33 12.53
C ASP A 26 -2.64 3.03 13.70
N GLN A 27 -3.37 3.91 14.38
CA GLN A 27 -2.87 4.72 15.49
C GLN A 27 -3.22 4.05 16.81
N ASN A 28 -2.52 2.99 17.17
CA ASN A 28 -2.78 2.20 18.37
C ASN A 28 -1.89 2.57 19.57
N GLY A 29 -0.90 3.43 19.39
CA GLY A 29 -0.05 3.93 20.48
C GLY A 29 0.98 2.93 21.03
N ILE A 30 1.14 1.77 20.39
CA ILE A 30 2.01 0.68 20.87
C ILE A 30 3.07 0.34 19.81
N SER A 31 4.27 0.09 20.28
CA SER A 31 5.37 -0.48 19.50
C SER A 31 5.78 -1.83 20.08
N ILE A 32 6.79 -2.46 19.47
CA ILE A 32 7.37 -3.71 19.97
C ILE A 32 7.93 -3.57 21.40
N ASP A 33 8.40 -2.38 21.77
CA ASP A 33 9.02 -2.09 23.08
C ASP A 33 8.04 -1.50 24.11
N GLY A 34 6.77 -1.29 23.77
CA GLY A 34 5.76 -0.72 24.65
C GLY A 34 5.07 0.52 24.10
N GLU A 35 4.57 1.36 25.00
CA GLU A 35 3.92 2.62 24.64
C GLU A 35 4.90 3.59 23.95
N ILE A 36 4.38 4.36 23.00
CA ILE A 36 5.21 5.27 22.18
C ILE A 36 5.41 6.65 22.81
N SER A 37 4.78 6.94 23.94
CA SER A 37 4.72 8.27 24.60
C SER A 37 6.10 8.87 24.89
N ASP A 38 7.12 8.05 25.14
CA ASP A 38 8.45 8.51 25.52
C ASP A 38 9.38 8.81 24.34
N TRP A 39 8.99 8.40 23.11
CA TRP A 39 9.88 8.51 21.95
C TRP A 39 9.18 8.94 20.65
N PHE A 40 7.86 8.98 20.61
CA PHE A 40 7.09 9.45 19.47
C PHE A 40 5.89 10.27 19.92
N THR A 41 6.00 11.59 19.78
CA THR A 41 4.97 12.56 20.19
C THR A 41 4.53 13.48 19.05
N ASP A 42 4.86 13.10 17.82
CA ASP A 42 4.54 13.91 16.64
C ASP A 42 3.02 13.98 16.40
N ASN A 43 2.55 15.13 15.95
CA ASN A 43 1.20 15.27 15.47
C ASN A 43 1.12 14.80 14.01
N THR A 44 0.73 13.55 13.79
CA THR A 44 0.64 12.94 12.46
C THR A 44 -0.38 13.65 11.58
N VAL A 45 -1.51 14.10 12.14
CA VAL A 45 -2.55 14.86 11.41
C VAL A 45 -1.95 16.12 10.80
N GLN A 46 -1.37 16.98 11.63
CA GLN A 46 -0.78 18.24 11.17
C GLN A 46 0.39 18.03 10.20
N ARG A 47 1.16 16.97 10.41
CA ARG A 47 2.25 16.61 9.50
C ARG A 47 1.72 16.31 8.09
N PHE A 48 0.71 15.46 7.95
CA PHE A 48 0.15 15.11 6.66
C PHE A 48 -0.66 16.25 6.03
N GLU A 49 -1.34 17.07 6.83
CA GLU A 49 -1.94 18.32 6.35
C GLU A 49 -0.89 19.25 5.75
N SER A 50 0.30 19.36 6.36
CA SER A 50 1.40 20.16 5.84
C SER A 50 1.97 19.63 4.51
N TYR A 51 1.80 18.34 4.21
CA TYR A 51 2.11 17.73 2.93
C TYR A 51 1.00 17.89 1.89
N ASN A 52 -0.05 18.68 2.17
CA ASN A 52 -1.22 18.87 1.33
C ASN A 52 -2.08 17.60 1.16
N TRP A 53 -2.16 16.76 2.17
CA TRP A 53 -3.10 15.64 2.25
C TRP A 53 -4.42 16.06 2.88
N GLN A 54 -5.52 15.42 2.48
CA GLN A 54 -6.73 15.35 3.30
C GLN A 54 -6.46 14.39 4.46
N VAL A 55 -6.81 14.77 5.70
CA VAL A 55 -6.67 13.89 6.85
C VAL A 55 -8.02 13.74 7.54
N ILE A 56 -8.39 12.50 7.85
CA ILE A 56 -9.64 12.14 8.53
C ILE A 56 -9.30 11.32 9.77
N GLU A 57 -9.71 11.79 10.94
CA GLU A 57 -9.58 11.02 12.18
C GLU A 57 -10.85 10.24 12.46
N VAL A 58 -10.73 8.95 12.82
CA VAL A 58 -11.86 8.05 13.04
C VAL A 58 -11.56 7.02 14.14
N ASP A 59 -12.60 6.60 14.85
CA ASP A 59 -12.54 5.41 15.67
C ASP A 59 -12.47 4.17 14.76
N GLY A 60 -11.31 3.51 14.71
CA GLY A 60 -11.07 2.34 13.87
C GLY A 60 -11.85 1.08 14.25
N HIS A 61 -12.53 1.09 15.40
CA HIS A 61 -13.46 0.02 15.82
C HIS A 61 -14.92 0.34 15.48
N ASN A 62 -15.22 1.53 14.98
CA ASN A 62 -16.56 1.91 14.52
C ASN A 62 -16.68 1.73 13.01
N VAL A 63 -17.37 0.66 12.59
CA VAL A 63 -17.53 0.29 11.16
C VAL A 63 -18.24 1.40 10.37
N GLU A 64 -19.27 2.02 10.91
CA GLU A 64 -20.01 3.09 10.21
C GLU A 64 -19.13 4.32 10.01
N ALA A 65 -18.35 4.71 11.02
CA ALA A 65 -17.40 5.81 10.91
C ALA A 65 -16.32 5.52 9.87
N MET A 66 -15.82 4.28 9.81
CA MET A 66 -14.85 3.83 8.81
C MET A 66 -15.43 3.89 7.38
N LEU A 67 -16.64 3.39 7.18
CA LEU A 67 -17.31 3.43 5.87
C LEU A 67 -17.56 4.87 5.41
N ASN A 68 -17.96 5.75 6.31
CA ASN A 68 -18.13 7.17 6.01
C ASN A 68 -16.79 7.85 5.66
N ALA A 69 -15.73 7.57 6.39
CA ALA A 69 -14.40 8.09 6.09
C ALA A 69 -13.90 7.64 4.71
N ILE A 70 -14.15 6.38 4.34
CA ILE A 70 -13.82 5.86 3.00
C ILE A 70 -14.63 6.60 1.92
N ALA A 71 -15.92 6.83 2.14
CA ALA A 71 -16.76 7.55 1.19
C ALA A 71 -16.25 8.98 0.96
N ILE A 72 -15.94 9.73 2.03
CA ILE A 72 -15.34 11.06 1.96
C ILE A 72 -13.99 11.03 1.22
N ALA A 73 -13.14 10.05 1.53
CA ALA A 73 -11.84 9.91 0.88
C ALA A 73 -11.95 9.64 -0.64
N LYS A 74 -12.98 8.91 -1.07
CA LYS A 74 -13.23 8.61 -2.49
C LYS A 74 -13.78 9.80 -3.27
N GLU A 75 -14.40 10.76 -2.61
CA GLU A 75 -14.88 12.03 -3.23
C GLU A 75 -13.73 13.03 -3.45
N GLU A 76 -12.65 12.94 -2.66
CA GLU A 76 -11.48 13.80 -2.82
C GLU A 76 -10.62 13.32 -4.00
N SER A 77 -10.52 14.12 -5.04
CA SER A 77 -9.77 13.79 -6.26
C SER A 77 -8.50 14.62 -6.47
N ALA A 78 -8.32 15.70 -5.71
CA ALA A 78 -7.21 16.64 -5.87
C ALA A 78 -6.06 16.40 -4.87
N LYS A 79 -6.32 15.65 -3.81
CA LYS A 79 -5.36 15.39 -2.73
C LYS A 79 -5.36 13.92 -2.34
N PRO A 80 -4.22 13.33 -1.97
CA PRO A 80 -4.22 12.05 -1.28
C PRO A 80 -4.88 12.16 0.09
N THR A 81 -5.45 11.07 0.59
CA THR A 81 -6.14 11.02 1.88
C THR A 81 -5.45 10.08 2.85
N LEU A 82 -5.24 10.52 4.09
CA LEU A 82 -4.85 9.70 5.22
C LEU A 82 -6.03 9.57 6.19
N ILE A 83 -6.46 8.33 6.44
CA ILE A 83 -7.45 8.03 7.46
C ILE A 83 -6.70 7.55 8.71
N CYS A 84 -6.66 8.38 9.75
CA CYS A 84 -6.05 8.07 11.04
C CYS A 84 -7.05 7.29 11.91
N CYS A 85 -6.85 6.00 12.02
CA CYS A 85 -7.72 5.09 12.76
C CYS A 85 -7.21 4.92 14.18
N LYS A 86 -7.93 5.44 15.16
CA LYS A 86 -7.66 5.13 16.58
C LYS A 86 -8.12 3.71 16.86
N THR A 87 -7.19 2.84 17.22
CA THR A 87 -7.45 1.43 17.48
C THR A 87 -6.81 0.99 18.79
N THR A 88 -7.13 -0.22 19.20
CA THR A 88 -6.47 -0.91 20.30
C THR A 88 -5.83 -2.18 19.75
N ILE A 89 -4.50 -2.28 19.78
CA ILE A 89 -3.80 -3.50 19.38
C ILE A 89 -4.30 -4.69 20.20
N GLY A 90 -4.54 -5.84 19.55
CA GLY A 90 -5.09 -7.02 20.22
C GLY A 90 -6.54 -6.83 20.71
N PHE A 91 -7.33 -5.99 20.03
CA PHE A 91 -8.73 -5.75 20.35
C PHE A 91 -9.50 -7.04 20.56
N GLY A 92 -10.29 -7.09 21.64
CA GLY A 92 -11.03 -8.28 22.05
C GLY A 92 -10.28 -9.22 22.99
N SER A 93 -8.95 -9.07 23.16
CA SER A 93 -8.20 -9.85 24.15
C SER A 93 -8.34 -9.25 25.53
N PRO A 94 -8.95 -9.96 26.52
CA PRO A 94 -9.19 -9.39 27.85
C PRO A 94 -7.94 -9.02 28.64
N ASN A 95 -6.85 -9.77 28.46
CA ASN A 95 -5.64 -9.59 29.26
C ASN A 95 -4.46 -8.96 28.49
N LYS A 96 -4.50 -8.95 27.15
CA LYS A 96 -3.36 -8.54 26.33
C LYS A 96 -3.63 -7.36 25.41
N ALA A 97 -4.91 -6.94 25.25
CA ALA A 97 -5.24 -5.78 24.45
C ALA A 97 -4.51 -4.51 24.95
N GLY A 98 -4.03 -3.68 24.04
CA GLY A 98 -3.34 -2.43 24.36
C GLY A 98 -1.91 -2.63 24.91
N THR A 99 -1.32 -3.80 24.76
CA THR A 99 0.05 -4.08 25.24
C THR A 99 1.00 -4.49 24.14
N SER A 100 2.30 -4.29 24.34
CA SER A 100 3.35 -4.78 23.43
C SER A 100 3.40 -6.32 23.35
N GLY A 101 2.81 -7.03 24.31
CA GLY A 101 2.77 -8.49 24.33
C GLY A 101 1.98 -9.14 23.20
N VAL A 102 1.25 -8.36 22.38
CA VAL A 102 0.57 -8.82 21.17
C VAL A 102 1.20 -8.27 19.89
N HIS A 103 2.24 -7.46 20.01
CA HIS A 103 2.93 -6.91 18.85
C HIS A 103 3.88 -7.94 18.24
N GLY A 104 3.40 -8.67 17.24
CA GLY A 104 4.18 -9.73 16.57
C GLY A 104 4.31 -11.03 17.35
N SER A 105 3.56 -11.22 18.44
CA SER A 105 3.54 -12.44 19.26
C SER A 105 2.15 -13.07 19.31
N PRO A 106 2.04 -14.41 19.33
CA PRO A 106 0.75 -15.09 19.44
C PRO A 106 0.13 -14.85 20.81
N LEU A 107 -1.19 -14.83 20.87
CA LEU A 107 -1.94 -14.68 22.12
C LEU A 107 -1.69 -15.85 23.09
N GLY A 108 -1.45 -17.07 22.57
CA GLY A 108 -1.42 -18.31 23.34
C GLY A 108 -2.82 -18.94 23.51
N GLU A 109 -2.86 -20.25 23.72
CA GLU A 109 -4.13 -21.03 23.70
C GLU A 109 -5.18 -20.49 24.68
N ASP A 110 -4.82 -20.22 25.91
CA ASP A 110 -5.74 -19.77 26.95
C ASP A 110 -6.33 -18.39 26.57
N GLU A 111 -5.50 -17.46 26.13
CA GLU A 111 -5.94 -16.13 25.75
C GLU A 111 -6.79 -16.15 24.47
N ILE A 112 -6.49 -17.04 23.52
CA ILE A 112 -7.32 -17.24 22.32
C ILE A 112 -8.73 -17.66 22.71
N GLN A 113 -8.90 -18.60 23.65
CA GLN A 113 -10.22 -19.08 24.08
C GLN A 113 -11.08 -17.98 24.69
N ILE A 114 -10.50 -17.16 25.58
CA ILE A 114 -11.25 -16.06 26.19
C ILE A 114 -11.50 -14.91 25.22
N THR A 115 -10.59 -14.64 24.31
CA THR A 115 -10.75 -13.64 23.23
C THR A 115 -11.89 -14.03 22.28
N ARG A 116 -11.95 -15.31 21.85
CA ARG A 116 -13.04 -15.84 21.04
C ARG A 116 -14.38 -15.64 21.71
N LYS A 117 -14.47 -15.97 22.99
CA LYS A 117 -15.67 -15.77 23.79
C LYS A 117 -16.05 -14.29 23.89
N GLN A 118 -15.06 -13.41 24.10
CA GLN A 118 -15.27 -11.96 24.18
C GLN A 118 -15.79 -11.38 22.86
N LEU A 119 -15.31 -11.89 21.72
CA LEU A 119 -15.72 -11.48 20.39
C LEU A 119 -16.98 -12.20 19.87
N GLY A 120 -17.56 -13.12 20.66
CA GLY A 120 -18.74 -13.90 20.23
C GLY A 120 -18.45 -14.87 19.08
N TRP A 121 -17.19 -15.31 18.91
CA TRP A 121 -16.80 -16.25 17.86
C TRP A 121 -16.86 -17.70 18.38
N GLU A 122 -17.90 -18.42 18.04
CA GLU A 122 -18.19 -19.78 18.55
C GLU A 122 -17.68 -20.92 17.64
N HIS A 123 -17.20 -20.57 16.43
CA HIS A 123 -16.77 -21.58 15.44
C HIS A 123 -15.40 -22.17 15.78
N GLN A 124 -15.13 -23.37 15.31
CA GLN A 124 -13.82 -24.02 15.49
C GLN A 124 -12.69 -23.27 14.78
N PRO A 125 -11.42 -23.48 15.14
CA PRO A 125 -10.30 -22.94 14.39
C PRO A 125 -10.39 -23.29 12.91
N PHE A 126 -10.19 -22.29 12.03
CA PHE A 126 -10.29 -22.40 10.57
C PHE A 126 -11.69 -22.73 10.00
N GLU A 127 -12.71 -22.82 10.82
CA GLU A 127 -14.09 -22.94 10.39
C GLU A 127 -14.66 -21.56 10.07
N ILE A 128 -15.00 -21.32 8.82
CA ILE A 128 -15.67 -20.09 8.37
C ILE A 128 -17.10 -20.44 7.98
N PRO A 129 -18.11 -19.86 8.63
CA PRO A 129 -19.52 -20.08 8.26
C PRO A 129 -19.79 -19.79 6.79
N GLU A 130 -20.62 -20.64 6.17
CA GLU A 130 -20.93 -20.52 4.73
C GLU A 130 -21.54 -19.16 4.37
N GLN A 131 -22.36 -18.58 5.26
CA GLN A 131 -22.91 -17.24 5.05
C GLN A 131 -21.80 -16.19 4.91
N ILE A 132 -20.82 -16.18 5.82
CA ILE A 132 -19.68 -15.25 5.75
C ILE A 132 -18.85 -15.50 4.49
N ARG A 133 -18.61 -16.77 4.17
CA ARG A 133 -17.89 -17.15 2.95
C ARG A 133 -18.61 -16.65 1.69
N ALA A 134 -19.92 -16.77 1.62
CA ALA A 134 -20.71 -16.30 0.50
C ALA A 134 -20.71 -14.77 0.36
N GLU A 135 -20.79 -14.05 1.48
CA GLU A 135 -20.73 -12.58 1.52
C GLU A 135 -19.35 -12.02 1.07
N TRP A 136 -18.27 -12.75 1.34
CA TRP A 136 -16.90 -12.38 0.93
C TRP A 136 -16.53 -12.94 -0.45
N ASN A 137 -17.35 -13.79 -1.05
CA ASN A 137 -17.08 -14.38 -2.35
C ASN A 137 -17.41 -13.37 -3.46
N ASN A 138 -16.40 -12.79 -4.06
CA ASN A 138 -16.50 -11.86 -5.18
C ASN A 138 -16.12 -12.49 -6.53
N TYR A 139 -16.24 -13.82 -6.64
CA TYR A 139 -15.75 -14.54 -7.82
C TYR A 139 -16.49 -14.15 -9.11
N GLU A 140 -17.82 -14.06 -9.07
CA GLU A 140 -18.64 -13.71 -10.24
C GLU A 140 -18.41 -12.28 -10.69
N GLU A 141 -18.34 -11.33 -9.76
CA GLU A 141 -18.05 -9.93 -10.07
C GLU A 141 -16.61 -9.75 -10.59
N GLY A 142 -15.66 -10.48 -9.98
CA GLY A 142 -14.26 -10.50 -10.43
C GLY A 142 -14.13 -11.04 -11.86
N ASN A 143 -14.83 -12.11 -12.19
CA ASN A 143 -14.88 -12.67 -13.56
C ASN A 143 -15.51 -11.69 -14.56
N SER A 144 -16.58 -11.02 -14.18
CA SER A 144 -17.20 -9.99 -15.02
C SER A 144 -16.25 -8.83 -15.30
N SER A 145 -15.53 -8.37 -14.28
CA SER A 145 -14.51 -7.31 -14.41
C SER A 145 -13.35 -7.75 -15.29
N ASN A 146 -12.89 -9.00 -15.15
CA ASN A 146 -11.85 -9.56 -16.01
C ASN A 146 -12.29 -9.62 -17.48
N ALA A 147 -13.53 -10.07 -17.73
CA ALA A 147 -14.06 -10.13 -19.09
C ALA A 147 -14.12 -8.73 -19.73
N GLN A 148 -14.57 -7.71 -18.99
CA GLN A 148 -14.58 -6.32 -19.45
C GLN A 148 -13.18 -5.81 -19.76
N TRP A 149 -12.20 -6.16 -18.93
CA TRP A 149 -10.79 -5.81 -19.17
C TRP A 149 -10.27 -6.49 -20.44
N ASP A 150 -10.55 -7.78 -20.64
CA ASP A 150 -10.09 -8.55 -21.80
C ASP A 150 -10.68 -7.98 -23.09
N ASP A 151 -11.97 -7.62 -23.09
CA ASP A 151 -12.64 -6.95 -24.21
C ASP A 151 -11.98 -5.59 -24.50
N LEU A 152 -11.74 -4.76 -23.48
CA LEU A 152 -11.06 -3.47 -23.61
C LEU A 152 -9.67 -3.65 -24.21
N MET A 153 -8.88 -4.60 -23.70
CA MET A 153 -7.54 -4.89 -24.22
C MET A 153 -7.57 -5.41 -25.66
N SER A 154 -8.56 -6.20 -26.02
CA SER A 154 -8.78 -6.66 -27.40
C SER A 154 -9.02 -5.47 -28.34
N GLU A 155 -9.91 -4.54 -27.99
CA GLU A 155 -10.15 -3.34 -28.78
C GLU A 155 -8.94 -2.41 -28.81
N TYR A 156 -8.24 -2.24 -27.69
CA TYR A 156 -7.02 -1.45 -27.60
C TYR A 156 -5.93 -1.97 -28.55
N SER A 157 -5.78 -3.29 -28.64
CA SER A 157 -4.81 -3.93 -29.53
C SER A 157 -5.06 -3.65 -31.02
N LYS A 158 -6.32 -3.44 -31.41
CA LYS A 158 -6.69 -3.15 -32.80
C LYS A 158 -6.44 -1.69 -33.16
N VAL A 159 -6.68 -0.78 -32.23
CA VAL A 159 -6.56 0.66 -32.44
C VAL A 159 -5.12 1.14 -32.23
N TYR A 160 -4.43 0.57 -31.23
CA TYR A 160 -3.08 0.96 -30.80
C TYR A 160 -2.15 -0.25 -30.66
N PRO A 161 -1.82 -0.94 -31.78
CA PRO A 161 -1.06 -2.20 -31.72
C PRO A 161 0.34 -2.04 -31.13
N THR A 162 1.02 -0.94 -31.40
CA THR A 162 2.38 -0.67 -30.88
C THR A 162 2.37 -0.44 -29.37
N GLU A 163 1.48 0.40 -28.89
CA GLU A 163 1.33 0.72 -27.47
C GLU A 163 0.82 -0.49 -26.70
N HIS A 164 -0.08 -1.28 -27.29
CA HIS A 164 -0.53 -2.54 -26.71
C HIS A 164 0.63 -3.54 -26.55
N ALA A 165 1.46 -3.72 -27.60
CA ALA A 165 2.63 -4.59 -27.52
C ALA A 165 3.62 -4.13 -26.45
N LEU A 166 3.86 -2.81 -26.33
CA LEU A 166 4.68 -2.24 -25.25
C LEU A 166 4.08 -2.54 -23.86
N LEU A 167 2.78 -2.30 -23.69
CA LEU A 167 2.09 -2.57 -22.43
C LEU A 167 2.20 -4.05 -22.04
N GLN A 168 1.95 -4.96 -22.98
CA GLN A 168 2.06 -6.41 -22.74
C GLN A 168 3.48 -6.81 -22.34
N ARG A 169 4.49 -6.25 -22.99
CA ARG A 169 5.90 -6.49 -22.66
C ARG A 169 6.23 -6.03 -21.24
N LEU A 170 5.78 -4.81 -20.86
CA LEU A 170 6.00 -4.25 -19.54
C LEU A 170 5.28 -5.05 -18.45
N MET A 171 4.03 -5.44 -18.67
CA MET A 171 3.25 -6.27 -17.74
C MET A 171 3.88 -7.67 -17.55
N ALA A 172 4.52 -8.19 -18.59
CA ALA A 172 5.25 -9.46 -18.52
C ALA A 172 6.66 -9.33 -17.92
N ASN A 173 7.09 -8.13 -17.50
CA ASN A 173 8.44 -7.83 -17.02
C ASN A 173 9.55 -8.27 -17.99
N LYS A 174 9.30 -8.13 -19.30
CA LYS A 174 10.27 -8.48 -20.34
C LYS A 174 11.01 -7.25 -20.86
N LEU A 175 12.31 -7.38 -21.01
CA LEU A 175 13.13 -6.40 -21.71
C LEU A 175 12.82 -6.41 -23.21
N PRO A 176 13.15 -5.33 -23.97
CA PRO A 176 13.13 -5.36 -25.44
C PRO A 176 13.99 -6.51 -25.98
N GLU A 177 13.62 -7.07 -27.12
CA GLU A 177 14.36 -8.21 -27.73
C GLU A 177 15.80 -7.84 -28.09
N ASP A 178 16.03 -6.61 -28.47
CA ASP A 178 17.34 -6.07 -28.85
C ASP A 178 18.14 -5.49 -27.67
N PHE A 179 17.59 -5.49 -26.47
CA PHE A 179 18.20 -4.85 -25.28
C PHE A 179 19.64 -5.33 -25.03
N THR A 180 19.89 -6.64 -25.08
CA THR A 180 21.22 -7.19 -24.79
C THR A 180 22.23 -6.70 -25.82
N HIS A 181 21.87 -6.72 -27.12
CA HIS A 181 22.74 -6.25 -28.20
C HIS A 181 22.98 -4.73 -28.12
N ALA A 182 21.95 -3.97 -27.88
CA ALA A 182 22.06 -2.52 -27.68
C ALA A 182 22.96 -2.16 -26.48
N PHE A 183 22.84 -2.92 -25.40
CA PHE A 183 23.67 -2.75 -24.20
C PHE A 183 25.16 -3.09 -24.46
N GLU A 184 25.44 -4.14 -25.22
CA GLU A 184 26.81 -4.48 -25.64
C GLU A 184 27.44 -3.35 -26.46
N ILE A 185 26.71 -2.81 -27.42
CA ILE A 185 27.16 -1.64 -28.21
C ILE A 185 27.40 -0.41 -27.32
N PHE A 186 26.48 -0.16 -26.38
CA PHE A 186 26.64 0.94 -25.39
C PHE A 186 27.93 0.78 -24.58
N LEU A 187 28.22 -0.42 -24.07
CA LEU A 187 29.44 -0.70 -23.32
C LEU A 187 30.70 -0.54 -24.17
N GLU A 188 30.69 -1.03 -25.41
CA GLU A 188 31.83 -0.86 -26.36
C GLU A 188 32.10 0.63 -26.60
N ASN A 189 31.07 1.43 -26.83
CA ASN A 189 31.19 2.88 -27.00
C ASN A 189 31.77 3.58 -25.79
N LEU A 190 31.39 3.16 -24.57
CA LEU A 190 31.96 3.69 -23.33
C LEU A 190 33.44 3.29 -23.16
N GLN A 191 33.85 2.09 -23.60
CA GLN A 191 35.22 1.60 -23.47
C GLN A 191 36.17 2.19 -24.52
N THR A 192 35.68 2.36 -25.74
CA THR A 192 36.48 2.83 -26.91
C THR A 192 36.42 4.35 -27.09
N GLY A 193 35.46 5.02 -26.52
CA GLY A 193 35.28 6.45 -26.59
C GLY A 193 36.35 7.23 -25.84
N GLU A 194 36.33 8.57 -25.97
CA GLU A 194 37.24 9.46 -25.25
C GLU A 194 37.08 9.30 -23.72
N LYS A 195 38.17 8.87 -23.07
CA LYS A 195 38.18 8.73 -21.62
C LYS A 195 38.14 10.10 -20.95
N LYS A 196 37.03 10.37 -20.24
CA LYS A 196 36.85 11.58 -19.43
C LYS A 196 36.52 11.18 -18.01
N ASP A 197 37.17 11.83 -17.05
CA ASP A 197 36.75 11.73 -15.67
C ASP A 197 35.40 12.42 -15.51
N VAL A 198 34.42 11.67 -15.05
CA VAL A 198 33.07 12.17 -14.79
C VAL A 198 32.68 11.96 -13.33
N ALA A 199 31.91 12.89 -12.79
CA ALA A 199 31.34 12.70 -11.46
C ALA A 199 30.39 11.47 -11.46
N THR A 200 30.32 10.77 -10.33
CA THR A 200 29.48 9.56 -10.18
C THR A 200 28.04 9.78 -10.56
N ARG A 201 27.46 10.97 -10.24
CA ARG A 201 26.10 11.35 -10.67
C ARG A 201 25.96 11.41 -12.21
N LYS A 202 26.99 11.86 -12.94
CA LYS A 202 26.97 11.91 -14.41
C LYS A 202 27.13 10.52 -15.01
N ALA A 203 27.93 9.66 -14.39
CA ALA A 203 28.01 8.26 -14.76
C ALA A 203 26.65 7.54 -14.62
N SER A 204 25.94 7.80 -13.52
CA SER A 204 24.58 7.28 -13.31
C SER A 204 23.60 7.80 -14.39
N GLU A 205 23.62 9.10 -14.69
CA GLU A 205 22.81 9.69 -15.76
C GLU A 205 23.07 9.02 -17.10
N ILE A 206 24.33 8.83 -17.51
CA ILE A 206 24.70 8.16 -18.75
C ILE A 206 24.12 6.74 -18.84
N CYS A 207 24.09 6.02 -17.70
CA CYS A 207 23.51 4.68 -17.66
C CYS A 207 21.96 4.69 -17.65
N LEU A 208 21.34 5.77 -17.18
CA LEU A 208 19.87 5.90 -17.16
C LEU A 208 19.33 6.40 -18.52
N ASP A 209 20.14 7.15 -19.27
CA ASP A 209 19.80 7.65 -20.60
C ASP A 209 19.90 6.57 -21.69
N PHE A 210 20.53 5.44 -21.38
CA PHE A 210 20.56 4.25 -22.24
C PHE A 210 19.23 3.50 -22.16
#